data_87c56e6bda4cedf2bee6ba0df2df219b
#
_entry.id   87c56e6bda4cedf2bee6ba0df2df219b
#
_cell.length_a   1.000
_cell.length_b   1.000
_cell.length_c   1.000
_cell.angle_alpha   90.00
_cell.angle_beta   90.00
_cell.angle_gamma   90.00
#
_symmetry.space_group_name_H-M   'P 1'
#
loop_
_entity.id
_entity.type
_entity.pdbx_description
1 polymer ?
#
loop_
_entity_poly.entity_id
_entity_poly.type
_entity_poly.pdbx_seq_one_letter_code
_entity_poly.pdbx_strand_id
1 'polypeptide(L)'
;MKRFLSIVAFMLFALVMTGTNRALVVCVGDYPEGSGWRDISSGRDRDLVVTMLHGSGFSLGNITVLSDSEATHSGILKALSSLAGDCRVGDVVYVHFSCHGQQVTDLDGDEPDGWDEALIPYDAKAVYGANGYLGQNHLLDDELNVYLEAIAQKVGSAGLVILVSDACHSGDNDRYDEDVEDPLMRGIYDRFVIPGEPARKPASRQEQGKWIRLSACRE
;
A
#
# COMPACT_ATOMS: atom_id res chain seq x y z
N MET A 1 20.20 57.07 -41.35
CA MET A 1 19.61 55.72 -41.38
C MET A 1 19.87 55.06 -40.02
N LYS A 2 18.86 55.07 -39.14
CA LYS A 2 18.95 54.50 -37.77
C LYS A 2 18.52 53.07 -37.83
N ARG A 3 19.44 52.14 -37.54
CA ARG A 3 19.11 50.69 -37.40
C ARG A 3 18.51 50.46 -36.02
N PHE A 4 17.23 50.14 -35.96
CA PHE A 4 16.56 49.63 -34.78
C PHE A 4 16.98 48.15 -34.57
N LEU A 5 17.73 47.90 -33.51
CA LEU A 5 18.04 46.53 -33.06
C LEU A 5 16.94 46.10 -32.08
N SER A 6 15.99 45.31 -32.58
CA SER A 6 14.99 44.68 -31.72
C SER A 6 15.63 43.53 -30.96
N ILE A 7 15.90 43.72 -29.68
CA ILE A 7 16.25 42.64 -28.76
C ILE A 7 14.96 41.98 -28.31
N VAL A 8 14.64 40.84 -28.92
CA VAL A 8 13.60 39.96 -28.41
C VAL A 8 14.21 39.19 -27.23
N ALA A 9 13.94 39.65 -26.02
CA ALA A 9 14.26 38.94 -24.82
C ALA A 9 13.31 37.70 -24.74
N PHE A 10 13.82 36.55 -25.11
CA PHE A 10 13.16 35.27 -24.84
C PHE A 10 13.32 35.03 -23.36
N MET A 11 12.33 35.46 -22.55
CA MET A 11 12.18 35.00 -21.17
C MET A 11 11.82 33.52 -21.21
N LEU A 12 12.82 32.66 -21.09
CA LEU A 12 12.62 31.25 -20.75
C LEU A 12 12.09 31.25 -19.32
N PHE A 13 10.77 31.24 -19.16
CA PHE A 13 10.16 30.83 -17.90
C PHE A 13 10.44 29.33 -17.76
N ALA A 14 11.55 28.97 -17.10
CA ALA A 14 11.73 27.66 -16.56
C ALA A 14 10.61 27.50 -15.50
N LEU A 15 9.51 26.86 -15.90
CA LEU A 15 8.50 26.40 -14.96
C LEU A 15 9.23 25.36 -14.09
N VAL A 16 9.73 25.78 -12.95
CA VAL A 16 10.18 24.85 -11.91
C VAL A 16 8.89 24.19 -11.45
N MET A 17 8.59 23.02 -12.01
CA MET A 17 7.52 22.16 -11.55
C MET A 17 7.96 21.67 -10.18
N THR A 18 7.61 22.41 -9.14
CA THR A 18 7.74 21.91 -7.77
C THR A 18 6.62 20.90 -7.58
N GLY A 19 6.97 19.61 -7.59
CA GLY A 19 6.02 18.55 -7.30
C GLY A 19 5.38 18.75 -5.92
N THR A 20 4.18 18.25 -5.77
CA THR A 20 3.44 18.25 -4.50
C THR A 20 3.73 16.97 -3.74
N ASN A 21 3.96 17.08 -2.42
CA ASN A 21 4.05 15.90 -1.56
C ASN A 21 2.62 15.46 -1.20
N ARG A 22 2.28 14.19 -1.50
CA ARG A 22 0.97 13.58 -1.25
C ARG A 22 1.14 12.28 -0.50
N ALA A 23 0.22 11.95 0.41
CA ALA A 23 0.29 10.69 1.12
C ALA A 23 -1.08 10.04 1.33
N LEU A 24 -1.07 8.70 1.36
CA LEU A 24 -2.13 7.86 1.89
C LEU A 24 -1.55 7.06 3.05
N VAL A 25 -2.18 7.17 4.22
CA VAL A 25 -1.81 6.43 5.44
C VAL A 25 -3.00 5.56 5.83
N VAL A 26 -2.82 4.26 5.83
CA VAL A 26 -3.83 3.25 6.19
C VAL A 26 -3.36 2.54 7.45
N CYS A 27 -4.15 2.63 8.52
CA CYS A 27 -3.84 2.01 9.81
C CYS A 27 -5.06 1.26 10.32
N VAL A 28 -4.95 -0.06 10.45
CA VAL A 28 -6.00 -0.89 11.04
C VAL A 28 -5.47 -1.51 12.31
N GLY A 29 -5.93 -1.03 13.45
CA GLY A 29 -5.53 -1.48 14.78
C GLY A 29 -6.63 -2.24 15.50
N ASP A 30 -7.85 -1.74 15.41
CA ASP A 30 -9.03 -2.31 16.07
C ASP A 30 -9.87 -3.07 15.01
N TYR A 31 -9.87 -4.39 15.05
CA TYR A 31 -10.61 -5.22 14.10
C TYR A 31 -12.01 -5.58 14.63
N PRO A 32 -13.01 -5.83 13.74
CA PRO A 32 -14.35 -6.21 14.16
C PRO A 32 -14.36 -7.51 14.95
N GLU A 33 -15.18 -7.58 15.99
CA GLU A 33 -15.46 -8.83 16.69
C GLU A 33 -15.94 -9.90 15.71
N GLY A 34 -15.38 -11.12 15.81
CA GLY A 34 -15.72 -12.22 14.90
C GLY A 34 -15.08 -12.14 13.51
N SER A 35 -14.17 -11.20 13.27
CA SER A 35 -13.32 -11.17 12.07
C SER A 35 -12.27 -12.30 12.08
N GLY A 36 -11.88 -12.77 13.27
CA GLY A 36 -10.78 -13.70 13.49
C GLY A 36 -9.42 -13.01 13.64
N TRP A 37 -9.36 -11.68 13.47
CA TRP A 37 -8.17 -10.86 13.70
C TRP A 37 -8.14 -10.35 15.13
N ARG A 38 -6.95 -10.30 15.73
CA ARG A 38 -6.71 -9.64 17.01
C ARG A 38 -6.39 -8.16 16.78
N ASP A 39 -6.63 -7.35 17.79
CA ASP A 39 -6.22 -5.94 17.77
C ASP A 39 -4.71 -5.81 17.84
N ILE A 40 -4.18 -4.77 17.17
CA ILE A 40 -2.75 -4.43 17.13
C ILE A 40 -2.52 -2.94 17.32
N SER A 41 -1.25 -2.54 17.51
CA SER A 41 -0.90 -1.16 17.89
C SER A 41 -0.89 -0.14 16.73
N SER A 42 -1.44 -0.46 15.56
CA SER A 42 -1.39 0.37 14.35
C SER A 42 -1.96 1.79 14.53
N GLY A 43 -2.89 1.98 15.46
CA GLY A 43 -3.41 3.30 15.77
C GLY A 43 -2.34 4.29 16.29
N ARG A 44 -1.26 3.78 16.91
CA ARG A 44 -0.11 4.61 17.35
C ARG A 44 0.76 5.03 16.16
N ASP A 45 0.90 4.18 15.17
CA ASP A 45 1.72 4.47 13.99
C ASP A 45 1.12 5.57 13.16
N ARG A 46 -0.20 5.64 13.08
CA ARG A 46 -0.91 6.71 12.40
C ARG A 46 -0.38 8.09 12.78
N ASP A 47 -0.35 8.39 14.07
CA ASP A 47 0.04 9.71 14.56
C ASP A 47 1.54 9.97 14.36
N LEU A 48 2.37 8.93 14.51
CA LEU A 48 3.81 9.00 14.26
C LEU A 48 4.10 9.25 12.77
N VAL A 49 3.45 8.52 11.87
CA VAL A 49 3.64 8.64 10.42
C VAL A 49 3.16 10.00 9.93
N VAL A 50 1.99 10.47 10.36
CA VAL A 50 1.47 11.79 9.99
C VAL A 50 2.41 12.90 10.48
N THR A 51 2.92 12.79 11.71
CA THR A 51 3.88 13.75 12.27
C THR A 51 5.19 13.75 11.46
N MET A 52 5.73 12.59 11.14
CA MET A 52 6.94 12.42 10.34
C MET A 52 6.76 13.03 8.93
N LEU A 53 5.64 12.74 8.27
CA LEU A 53 5.33 13.26 6.94
C LEU A 53 5.21 14.79 6.96
N HIS A 54 4.48 15.34 7.94
CA HIS A 54 4.35 16.79 8.08
C HIS A 54 5.71 17.46 8.33
N GLY A 55 6.54 16.89 9.20
CA GLY A 55 7.92 17.36 9.43
C GLY A 55 8.83 17.22 8.20
N SER A 56 8.49 16.35 7.27
CA SER A 56 9.19 16.13 5.99
C SER A 56 8.63 16.98 4.83
N GLY A 57 7.74 17.94 5.12
CA GLY A 57 7.23 18.89 4.12
C GLY A 57 5.95 18.44 3.40
N PHE A 58 5.26 17.41 3.89
CA PHE A 58 3.91 17.09 3.41
C PHE A 58 2.89 18.03 4.08
N SER A 59 2.08 18.72 3.29
CA SER A 59 0.95 19.49 3.82
C SER A 59 -0.11 18.56 4.39
N LEU A 60 -0.64 18.87 5.56
CA LEU A 60 -1.71 18.05 6.18
C LEU A 60 -2.93 17.89 5.25
N GLY A 61 -3.24 18.89 4.43
CA GLY A 61 -4.32 18.81 3.43
C GLY A 61 -4.04 17.85 2.26
N ASN A 62 -2.80 17.36 2.13
CA ASN A 62 -2.38 16.38 1.11
C ASN A 62 -2.08 15.00 1.72
N ILE A 63 -2.40 14.79 2.99
CA ILE A 63 -2.28 13.51 3.68
C ILE A 63 -3.69 12.97 3.91
N THR A 64 -4.04 11.92 3.19
CA THR A 64 -5.27 11.16 3.45
C THR A 64 -4.98 10.08 4.47
N VAL A 65 -5.81 9.98 5.50
CA VAL A 65 -5.67 8.96 6.55
C VAL A 65 -6.95 8.13 6.57
N LEU A 66 -6.80 6.81 6.56
CA LEU A 66 -7.88 5.86 6.82
C LEU A 66 -7.52 5.06 8.06
N SER A 67 -8.41 5.02 9.03
CA SER A 67 -8.20 4.26 10.27
C SER A 67 -9.36 3.32 10.52
N ASP A 68 -9.06 2.10 10.94
CA ASP A 68 -10.04 1.09 11.39
C ASP A 68 -11.24 1.01 10.45
N SER A 69 -12.45 1.33 10.90
CA SER A 69 -13.68 1.21 10.10
C SER A 69 -13.73 2.02 8.80
N GLU A 70 -12.84 2.99 8.61
CA GLU A 70 -12.70 3.72 7.35
C GLU A 70 -11.80 2.96 6.37
N ALA A 71 -10.87 2.13 6.90
CA ALA A 71 -9.92 1.35 6.13
C ALA A 71 -10.50 -0.01 5.66
N THR A 72 -11.72 0.00 5.15
CA THR A 72 -12.32 -1.14 4.46
C THR A 72 -11.63 -1.35 3.11
N HIS A 73 -11.70 -2.56 2.53
CA HIS A 73 -11.15 -2.84 1.20
C HIS A 73 -11.62 -1.79 0.18
N SER A 74 -12.93 -1.56 0.06
CA SER A 74 -13.48 -0.56 -0.86
C SER A 74 -13.07 0.88 -0.52
N GLY A 75 -12.90 1.21 0.78
CA GLY A 75 -12.41 2.51 1.24
C GLY A 75 -10.98 2.77 0.81
N ILE A 76 -10.12 1.76 0.94
CA ILE A 76 -8.72 1.82 0.53
C ILE A 76 -8.61 1.99 -0.99
N LEU A 77 -9.32 1.18 -1.79
CA LEU A 77 -9.30 1.28 -3.25
C LEU A 77 -9.78 2.66 -3.73
N LYS A 78 -10.82 3.20 -3.11
CA LYS A 78 -11.31 4.55 -3.40
C LYS A 78 -10.25 5.62 -3.10
N ALA A 79 -9.55 5.50 -1.96
CA ALA A 79 -8.49 6.44 -1.59
C ALA A 79 -7.28 6.35 -2.53
N LEU A 80 -6.85 5.15 -2.92
CA LEU A 80 -5.79 4.92 -3.91
C LEU A 80 -6.16 5.50 -5.27
N SER A 81 -7.40 5.27 -5.72
CA SER A 81 -7.92 5.83 -6.97
C SER A 81 -7.94 7.36 -6.95
N SER A 82 -8.38 7.96 -5.85
CA SER A 82 -8.38 9.42 -5.67
C SER A 82 -6.96 9.98 -5.69
N LEU A 83 -6.04 9.35 -4.95
CA LEU A 83 -4.62 9.71 -4.93
C LEU A 83 -4.02 9.68 -6.34
N ALA A 84 -4.25 8.60 -7.09
CA ALA A 84 -3.80 8.49 -8.48
C ALA A 84 -4.39 9.59 -9.38
N GLY A 85 -5.67 9.96 -9.16
CA GLY A 85 -6.33 11.05 -9.89
C GLY A 85 -5.72 12.43 -9.63
N ASP A 86 -5.26 12.66 -8.40
CA ASP A 86 -4.71 13.94 -7.95
C ASP A 86 -3.21 14.11 -8.30
N CYS A 87 -2.49 13.02 -8.52
CA CYS A 87 -1.06 13.03 -8.85
C CYS A 87 -0.74 13.80 -10.14
N ARG A 88 0.41 14.46 -10.15
CA ARG A 88 0.97 15.21 -11.27
C ARG A 88 2.45 14.89 -11.43
N VAL A 89 2.99 15.18 -12.60
CA VAL A 89 4.42 14.99 -12.89
C VAL A 89 5.29 15.71 -11.86
N GLY A 90 6.24 15.00 -11.29
CA GLY A 90 7.17 15.50 -10.28
C GLY A 90 6.68 15.41 -8.84
N ASP A 91 5.46 14.91 -8.59
CA ASP A 91 4.97 14.71 -7.22
C ASP A 91 5.78 13.64 -6.48
N VAL A 92 5.88 13.79 -5.16
CA VAL A 92 6.36 12.75 -4.25
C VAL A 92 5.15 12.14 -3.56
N VAL A 93 4.97 10.84 -3.73
CA VAL A 93 3.84 10.10 -3.19
C VAL A 93 4.32 9.08 -2.16
N TYR A 94 3.71 9.11 -0.99
CA TYR A 94 4.00 8.18 0.11
C TYR A 94 2.73 7.40 0.45
N VAL A 95 2.80 6.09 0.33
CA VAL A 95 1.70 5.17 0.70
C VAL A 95 2.18 4.32 1.86
N HIS A 96 1.42 4.30 2.95
CA HIS A 96 1.76 3.57 4.17
C HIS A 96 0.62 2.66 4.58
N PHE A 97 0.95 1.41 4.85
CA PHE A 97 0.06 0.45 5.48
C PHE A 97 0.64 0.01 6.82
N SER A 98 -0.18 0.06 7.86
CA SER A 98 0.07 -0.51 9.17
C SER A 98 -1.16 -1.33 9.55
N CYS A 99 -1.10 -2.64 9.31
CA CYS A 99 -2.22 -3.57 9.47
C CYS A 99 -1.69 -5.00 9.61
N HIS A 100 -2.59 -5.98 9.76
CA HIS A 100 -2.22 -7.38 9.58
C HIS A 100 -1.85 -7.69 8.13
N GLY A 101 -1.05 -8.73 7.95
CA GLY A 101 -0.79 -9.38 6.67
C GLY A 101 -1.11 -10.87 6.73
N GLN A 102 -1.38 -11.49 5.59
CA GLN A 102 -1.65 -12.93 5.46
C GLN A 102 -1.26 -13.42 4.08
N GLN A 103 -0.72 -14.64 4.01
CA GLN A 103 -0.56 -15.33 2.74
C GLN A 103 -1.90 -15.93 2.28
N VAL A 104 -2.25 -15.74 1.01
CA VAL A 104 -3.49 -16.19 0.38
C VAL A 104 -3.14 -17.15 -0.75
N THR A 105 -3.96 -18.17 -1.02
CA THR A 105 -3.73 -19.06 -2.17
C THR A 105 -3.63 -18.24 -3.46
N ASP A 106 -2.50 -18.35 -4.14
CA ASP A 106 -2.31 -17.82 -5.49
C ASP A 106 -3.27 -18.52 -6.46
N LEU A 107 -4.22 -17.77 -6.99
CA LEU A 107 -5.23 -18.31 -7.92
C LEU A 107 -4.85 -18.11 -9.37
N ASP A 108 -3.98 -17.18 -9.69
CA ASP A 108 -3.62 -16.90 -11.07
C ASP A 108 -2.28 -17.52 -11.50
N GLY A 109 -1.49 -18.00 -10.54
CA GLY A 109 -0.31 -18.85 -10.75
C GLY A 109 0.94 -18.08 -11.13
N ASP A 110 1.06 -16.82 -10.70
CA ASP A 110 2.23 -16.00 -10.98
C ASP A 110 3.27 -16.01 -9.86
N GLU A 111 2.89 -16.46 -8.64
CA GLU A 111 3.82 -16.61 -7.53
C GLU A 111 4.53 -17.98 -7.54
N PRO A 112 5.89 -18.01 -7.45
CA PRO A 112 6.67 -19.25 -7.50
C PRO A 112 6.40 -20.22 -6.35
N ASP A 113 6.00 -19.71 -5.19
CA ASP A 113 5.70 -20.49 -3.99
C ASP A 113 4.20 -20.84 -3.87
N GLY A 114 3.35 -20.27 -4.72
CA GLY A 114 1.91 -20.49 -4.77
C GLY A 114 1.10 -19.68 -3.76
N TRP A 115 1.66 -18.57 -3.26
CA TRP A 115 1.01 -17.72 -2.28
C TRP A 115 1.14 -16.24 -2.64
N ASP A 116 0.00 -15.55 -2.72
CA ASP A 116 -0.09 -14.10 -2.79
C ASP A 116 0.09 -13.49 -1.39
N GLU A 117 0.69 -12.30 -1.29
CA GLU A 117 0.69 -11.48 -0.08
C GLU A 117 -0.54 -10.58 -0.05
N ALA A 118 -1.25 -10.62 1.07
CA ALA A 118 -2.41 -9.75 1.30
C ALA A 118 -2.19 -8.82 2.49
N LEU A 119 -2.50 -7.55 2.31
CA LEU A 119 -2.77 -6.61 3.39
C LEU A 119 -4.21 -6.80 3.85
N ILE A 120 -4.45 -6.66 5.15
CA ILE A 120 -5.74 -6.99 5.75
C ILE A 120 -6.53 -5.72 6.09
N PRO A 121 -7.56 -5.37 5.27
CA PRO A 121 -8.48 -4.29 5.58
C PRO A 121 -9.37 -4.61 6.77
N TYR A 122 -10.01 -3.59 7.32
CA TYR A 122 -10.92 -3.69 8.47
C TYR A 122 -12.03 -4.70 8.29
N ASP A 123 -12.58 -4.86 7.09
CA ASP A 123 -13.71 -5.73 6.76
C ASP A 123 -13.32 -7.12 6.22
N ALA A 124 -12.01 -7.44 6.24
CA ALA A 124 -11.52 -8.78 5.91
C ALA A 124 -11.67 -9.75 7.09
N LYS A 125 -11.79 -11.05 6.80
CA LYS A 125 -11.84 -12.11 7.82
C LYS A 125 -10.68 -13.07 7.66
N ALA A 126 -10.20 -13.58 8.78
CA ALA A 126 -9.01 -14.42 8.84
C ALA A 126 -9.19 -15.82 8.21
N VAL A 127 -10.44 -16.32 8.11
CA VAL A 127 -10.70 -17.72 7.74
C VAL A 127 -11.67 -17.81 6.55
N TYR A 128 -11.28 -18.58 5.53
CA TYR A 128 -12.13 -18.90 4.38
C TYR A 128 -13.41 -19.63 4.83
N GLY A 129 -14.54 -19.25 4.22
CA GLY A 129 -15.85 -19.81 4.51
C GLY A 129 -16.51 -19.29 5.79
N ALA A 130 -15.82 -18.56 6.65
CA ALA A 130 -16.39 -18.00 7.87
C ALA A 130 -17.54 -17.04 7.54
N ASN A 131 -18.77 -17.43 7.89
CA ASN A 131 -19.99 -16.67 7.55
C ASN A 131 -20.12 -16.33 6.06
N GLY A 132 -19.68 -17.23 5.16
CA GLY A 132 -19.74 -17.04 3.72
C GLY A 132 -18.65 -16.13 3.14
N TYR A 133 -17.62 -15.83 3.89
CA TYR A 133 -16.48 -15.03 3.44
C TYR A 133 -15.54 -15.87 2.55
N LEU A 134 -15.22 -15.36 1.38
CA LEU A 134 -14.42 -16.07 0.36
C LEU A 134 -13.09 -15.38 0.03
N GLY A 135 -12.67 -14.39 0.81
CA GLY A 135 -11.44 -13.63 0.58
C GLY A 135 -11.65 -12.28 -0.14
N GLN A 136 -12.89 -11.93 -0.46
CA GLN A 136 -13.22 -10.77 -1.32
C GLN A 136 -12.77 -9.41 -0.77
N ASN A 137 -12.37 -9.32 0.49
CA ASN A 137 -11.90 -8.09 1.11
C ASN A 137 -10.41 -8.14 1.52
N HIS A 138 -9.67 -9.19 1.13
CA HIS A 138 -8.21 -9.13 1.20
C HIS A 138 -7.69 -8.19 0.12
N LEU A 139 -6.75 -7.33 0.45
CA LEU A 139 -6.08 -6.48 -0.52
C LEU A 139 -4.80 -7.20 -0.96
N LEU A 140 -4.87 -7.90 -2.07
CA LEU A 140 -3.73 -8.59 -2.66
C LEU A 140 -2.71 -7.58 -3.16
N ASP A 141 -1.44 -7.95 -3.12
CA ASP A 141 -0.36 -7.09 -3.60
C ASP A 141 -0.50 -6.78 -5.11
N ASP A 142 -0.99 -7.72 -5.91
CA ASP A 142 -1.31 -7.52 -7.32
C ASP A 142 -2.37 -6.42 -7.54
N GLU A 143 -3.43 -6.43 -6.75
CA GLU A 143 -4.46 -5.39 -6.81
C GLU A 143 -3.87 -4.03 -6.41
N LEU A 144 -3.05 -3.99 -5.36
CA LEU A 144 -2.36 -2.78 -4.93
C LEU A 144 -1.39 -2.27 -6.01
N ASN A 145 -0.66 -3.18 -6.66
CA ASN A 145 0.31 -2.85 -7.72
C ASN A 145 -0.32 -2.11 -8.90
N VAL A 146 -1.57 -2.44 -9.27
CA VAL A 146 -2.32 -1.69 -10.31
C VAL A 146 -2.42 -0.20 -9.99
N TYR A 147 -2.72 0.14 -8.74
CA TYR A 147 -2.83 1.55 -8.32
C TYR A 147 -1.47 2.23 -8.21
N LEU A 148 -0.46 1.52 -7.70
CA LEU A 148 0.90 2.05 -7.61
C LEU A 148 1.49 2.34 -8.99
N GLU A 149 1.24 1.48 -9.98
CA GLU A 149 1.63 1.74 -11.36
C GLU A 149 0.94 2.98 -11.93
N ALA A 150 -0.38 3.11 -11.72
CA ALA A 150 -1.11 4.28 -12.17
C ALA A 150 -0.56 5.57 -11.54
N ILE A 151 -0.20 5.56 -10.25
CA ILE A 151 0.44 6.66 -9.56
C ILE A 151 1.82 6.93 -10.15
N ALA A 152 2.66 5.90 -10.32
CA ALA A 152 4.01 6.03 -10.86
C ALA A 152 4.01 6.60 -12.29
N GLN A 153 3.06 6.19 -13.13
CA GLN A 153 2.88 6.75 -14.47
C GLN A 153 2.53 8.25 -14.42
N LYS A 154 1.69 8.66 -13.47
CA LYS A 154 1.29 10.08 -13.31
C LYS A 154 2.43 10.96 -12.83
N VAL A 155 3.21 10.51 -11.86
CA VAL A 155 4.33 11.31 -11.32
C VAL A 155 5.53 11.31 -12.27
N GLY A 156 5.66 10.29 -13.10
CA GLY A 156 6.70 10.17 -14.12
C GLY A 156 8.11 10.08 -13.54
N SER A 157 9.13 10.19 -14.39
CA SER A 157 10.54 10.07 -13.99
C SER A 157 11.07 11.22 -13.13
N ALA A 158 10.34 12.33 -13.04
CA ALA A 158 10.68 13.47 -12.19
C ALA A 158 10.05 13.36 -10.79
N GLY A 159 9.14 12.42 -10.56
CA GLY A 159 8.49 12.16 -9.28
C GLY A 159 9.06 10.95 -8.57
N LEU A 160 8.50 10.66 -7.40
CA LEU A 160 8.90 9.54 -6.57
C LEU A 160 7.66 8.90 -5.93
N VAL A 161 7.58 7.57 -5.94
CA VAL A 161 6.58 6.80 -5.21
C VAL A 161 7.28 5.94 -4.18
N ILE A 162 6.79 5.98 -2.93
CA ILE A 162 7.31 5.19 -1.82
C ILE A 162 6.13 4.43 -1.21
N LEU A 163 6.24 3.10 -1.18
CA LEU A 163 5.34 2.22 -0.46
C LEU A 163 6.03 1.74 0.81
N VAL A 164 5.38 1.89 1.95
CA VAL A 164 5.81 1.32 3.23
C VAL A 164 4.74 0.35 3.70
N SER A 165 5.12 -0.91 3.89
CA SER A 165 4.27 -1.96 4.42
C SER A 165 4.79 -2.40 5.79
N ASP A 166 4.07 -2.05 6.84
CA ASP A 166 4.28 -2.55 8.19
C ASP A 166 3.19 -3.60 8.49
N ALA A 167 3.33 -4.73 7.82
CA ALA A 167 2.47 -5.91 7.90
C ALA A 167 3.33 -7.16 7.76
N CYS A 168 3.06 -8.19 8.55
CA CYS A 168 3.78 -9.46 8.50
C CYS A 168 2.97 -10.48 7.72
N HIS A 169 3.56 -11.01 6.64
CA HIS A 169 2.96 -12.10 5.84
C HIS A 169 3.56 -13.46 6.20
N SER A 170 4.41 -13.52 7.23
CA SER A 170 5.30 -14.65 7.48
C SER A 170 4.58 -15.90 7.93
N GLY A 171 4.62 -16.92 7.08
CA GLY A 171 4.49 -18.31 7.45
C GLY A 171 5.79 -18.93 7.98
N ASP A 172 6.80 -18.15 8.35
CA ASP A 172 8.09 -18.64 8.83
C ASP A 172 7.99 -19.12 10.29
N ASN A 173 7.74 -20.43 10.44
CA ASN A 173 7.54 -21.13 11.71
C ASN A 173 8.78 -21.22 12.62
N ASP A 174 9.93 -20.65 12.24
CA ASP A 174 11.21 -21.01 12.88
C ASP A 174 11.61 -20.14 14.08
N ARG A 175 10.81 -19.13 14.51
CA ARG A 175 11.30 -18.15 15.48
C ARG A 175 10.40 -17.78 16.65
N TYR A 176 9.18 -18.27 16.74
CA TYR A 176 8.28 -17.86 17.83
C TYR A 176 7.71 -19.05 18.58
N ASP A 177 7.82 -18.97 19.91
CA ASP A 177 7.13 -19.83 20.85
C ASP A 177 5.62 -19.58 20.72
N GLU A 178 4.82 -20.60 20.40
CA GLU A 178 3.36 -20.51 20.21
C GLU A 178 2.62 -19.94 21.45
N ASP A 179 3.28 -19.88 22.58
CA ASP A 179 2.73 -19.43 23.86
C ASP A 179 2.95 -17.92 24.14
N VAL A 180 3.61 -17.17 23.25
CA VAL A 180 3.86 -15.74 23.45
C VAL A 180 2.96 -14.91 22.54
N GLU A 181 1.87 -14.35 23.10
CA GLU A 181 1.12 -13.27 22.46
C GLU A 181 2.02 -12.03 22.38
N ASP A 182 2.70 -11.84 21.23
CA ASP A 182 3.45 -10.62 20.97
C ASP A 182 2.51 -9.57 20.37
N PRO A 183 2.19 -8.48 21.09
CA PRO A 183 1.33 -7.41 20.58
C PRO A 183 1.97 -6.62 19.42
N LEU A 184 3.24 -6.88 19.10
CA LEU A 184 3.95 -6.26 18.00
C LEU A 184 3.83 -7.08 16.70
N MET A 185 3.35 -8.33 16.77
CA MET A 185 3.21 -9.18 15.60
C MET A 185 1.99 -8.77 14.77
N ARG A 186 2.19 -8.46 13.50
CA ARG A 186 1.18 -7.93 12.57
C ARG A 186 0.78 -8.92 11.49
N GLY A 187 0.51 -10.16 11.88
CA GLY A 187 0.07 -11.23 11.00
C GLY A 187 -0.41 -12.43 11.78
N ILE A 188 -0.88 -13.43 11.07
CA ILE A 188 -1.19 -14.75 11.62
C ILE A 188 -0.41 -15.79 10.81
N TYR A 189 -0.07 -16.90 11.46
CA TYR A 189 0.64 -18.02 10.79
C TYR A 189 -0.26 -18.79 9.83
N ASP A 190 -1.58 -18.73 10.06
CA ASP A 190 -2.53 -19.46 9.23
C ASP A 190 -2.69 -18.76 7.88
N ARG A 191 -2.40 -19.51 6.83
CA ARG A 191 -2.63 -19.09 5.45
C ARG A 191 -4.12 -19.07 5.13
N PHE A 192 -4.55 -18.15 4.31
CA PHE A 192 -5.91 -18.11 3.79
C PHE A 192 -6.01 -19.04 2.57
N VAL A 193 -6.41 -20.27 2.84
CA VAL A 193 -6.49 -21.33 1.82
C VAL A 193 -7.83 -21.25 1.10
N ILE A 194 -7.80 -20.82 -0.16
CA ILE A 194 -8.97 -20.85 -1.05
C ILE A 194 -9.01 -22.21 -1.74
N PRO A 195 -10.09 -23.01 -1.60
CA PRO A 195 -10.21 -24.29 -2.29
C PRO A 195 -10.25 -24.11 -3.80
N GLY A 196 -9.36 -24.76 -4.53
CA GLY A 196 -9.28 -24.73 -5.98
C GLY A 196 -7.92 -25.21 -6.47
N GLU A 197 -7.80 -25.44 -7.78
CA GLU A 197 -6.48 -25.58 -8.41
C GLU A 197 -6.06 -24.21 -8.93
N PRO A 198 -4.84 -23.73 -8.60
CA PRO A 198 -4.33 -22.47 -9.16
C PRO A 198 -4.29 -22.56 -10.68
N ALA A 199 -4.60 -21.46 -11.34
CA ALA A 199 -4.43 -21.36 -12.77
C ALA A 199 -2.93 -21.51 -13.07
N ARG A 200 -2.50 -22.57 -13.76
CA ARG A 200 -1.12 -22.76 -14.18
C ARG A 200 -0.80 -21.76 -15.30
N LYS A 201 -0.48 -20.55 -14.94
CA LYS A 201 0.23 -19.64 -15.84
C LYS A 201 1.74 -19.81 -15.60
N PRO A 202 2.59 -19.72 -16.64
CA PRO A 202 4.02 -19.61 -16.42
C PRO A 202 4.24 -18.31 -15.66
N ALA A 203 4.97 -18.38 -14.54
CA ALA A 203 5.33 -17.24 -13.73
C ALA A 203 5.87 -16.11 -14.64
N SER A 204 5.07 -15.11 -14.90
CA SER A 204 5.54 -13.87 -15.46
C SER A 204 6.06 -13.07 -14.27
N ARG A 205 7.37 -13.05 -14.11
CA ARG A 205 8.00 -12.16 -13.14
C ARG A 205 7.45 -10.76 -13.43
N GLN A 206 6.57 -10.25 -12.58
CA GLN A 206 6.12 -8.88 -12.69
C GLN A 206 7.36 -8.00 -12.64
N GLU A 207 7.57 -7.15 -13.65
CA GLU A 207 8.63 -6.16 -13.60
C GLU A 207 8.35 -5.30 -12.38
N GLN A 208 9.30 -5.27 -11.45
CA GLN A 208 9.23 -4.47 -10.25
C GLN A 208 8.88 -3.03 -10.65
N GLY A 209 7.72 -2.54 -10.21
CA GLY A 209 7.22 -1.22 -10.57
C GLY A 209 8.21 -0.11 -10.17
N LYS A 210 8.05 1.07 -10.75
CA LYS A 210 8.94 2.23 -10.55
C LYS A 210 8.67 2.93 -9.21
N TRP A 211 8.63 2.17 -8.11
CA TRP A 211 8.51 2.71 -6.76
C TRP A 211 9.50 2.05 -5.81
N ILE A 212 9.77 2.72 -4.70
CA ILE A 212 10.56 2.18 -3.60
C ILE A 212 9.60 1.45 -2.66
N ARG A 213 9.82 0.15 -2.43
CA ARG A 213 9.09 -0.63 -1.41
C ARG A 213 9.98 -0.77 -0.17
N LEU A 214 9.41 -0.50 1.00
CA LEU A 214 10.00 -0.74 2.31
C LEU A 214 9.04 -1.63 3.09
N SER A 215 9.45 -2.85 3.38
CA SER A 215 8.68 -3.81 4.18
C SER A 215 9.32 -3.99 5.55
N ALA A 216 8.53 -4.01 6.61
CA ALA A 216 9.01 -4.25 7.97
C ALA A 216 9.36 -5.71 8.23
N CYS A 217 8.80 -6.63 7.43
CA CYS A 217 9.07 -8.06 7.47
C CYS A 217 9.78 -8.53 6.20
N ARG A 218 10.45 -9.68 6.27
CA ARG A 218 10.97 -10.37 5.08
C ARG A 218 9.81 -11.05 4.35
N GLU A 219 9.83 -10.96 3.04
CA GLU A 219 9.07 -11.82 2.14
C GLU A 219 9.59 -13.25 2.22
#